data_9c2fc05f54925b1441d6279d12e96bea
#
_entry.id   9c2fc05f54925b1441d6279d12e96bea
#
_cell.length_a   1.000
_cell.length_b   1.000
_cell.length_c   1.000
_cell.angle_alpha   90.00
_cell.angle_beta   90.00
_cell.angle_gamma   90.00
#
_symmetry.space_group_name_H-M   'P 1'
#
loop_
_entity.id
_entity.type
_entity.pdbx_description
1 polymer ?
#
loop_
_entity_poly.entity_id
_entity_poly.type
_entity_poly.pdbx_seq_one_letter_code
_entity_poly.pdbx_strand_id
1 'polypeptide(L)'
;MMAHRTYILVIALLTVLSTHAQLGRYNADIRALPQDFCDTITIEWERDQIYVPVSTGGRSYRFLFDTGASQAVVFSGSPLANAPRVSSLLSHDAAGNTDTVSVVGLPPLLLGHTTLHNCHATVQPRGVGARNIDGILGFDLVNSGLSLKLDIQSKRLIISDRECCFDREEAATSLRYRLFYHVPYVDIIPFGRRRERVLFDTGSRNFFSMTLDHFNVAEEKRHRFYRPYRVEGRTIGQHAIGHGGTEPMGEVVFLRLDSLGLGKCSFSQVHAITTQGGSHLGARLLRYGTVAFCPVHSRLFFQPYEGLTTCVNNRQLDIAFISDMMGRPQVGLVWPEGTPYRQGFRQGDIIEQIDGRPVLSLIQFVTWPFERGREYSFTVRSTDGRRHEIKWIRVPQ
;
A
#
# COMPACT_ATOMS: atom_id res chain seq x y z
N MET A 1 53.53 -1.08 -1.53
CA MET A 1 52.31 -0.39 -2.03
C MET A 1 51.04 -1.28 -2.10
N MET A 2 51.07 -2.53 -1.66
CA MET A 2 49.89 -3.46 -1.70
C MET A 2 49.11 -3.53 -0.38
N ALA A 3 49.67 -3.17 0.76
CA ALA A 3 49.02 -3.30 2.07
C ALA A 3 47.89 -2.27 2.34
N HIS A 4 47.93 -1.09 1.71
CA HIS A 4 46.93 -0.04 1.97
C HIS A 4 45.58 -0.24 1.22
N ARG A 5 45.58 -0.96 0.09
CA ARG A 5 44.34 -1.22 -0.65
C ARG A 5 43.44 -2.27 0.02
N THR A 6 44.02 -3.21 0.73
CA THR A 6 43.28 -4.29 1.41
C THR A 6 42.53 -3.77 2.64
N TYR A 7 43.10 -2.80 3.38
CA TYR A 7 42.43 -2.18 4.54
C TYR A 7 41.20 -1.33 4.17
N ILE A 8 41.25 -0.60 3.05
CA ILE A 8 40.12 0.22 2.59
C ILE A 8 38.95 -0.67 2.15
N LEU A 9 39.23 -1.81 1.51
CA LEU A 9 38.19 -2.75 1.09
C LEU A 9 37.51 -3.44 2.28
N VAL A 10 38.25 -3.78 3.32
CA VAL A 10 37.71 -4.39 4.55
C VAL A 10 36.86 -3.40 5.34
N ILE A 11 37.27 -2.12 5.44
CA ILE A 11 36.49 -1.07 6.11
C ILE A 11 35.21 -0.78 5.33
N ALA A 12 35.25 -0.72 4.00
CA ALA A 12 34.05 -0.52 3.17
C ALA A 12 33.08 -1.72 3.28
N LEU A 13 33.60 -2.95 3.36
CA LEU A 13 32.78 -4.16 3.54
C LEU A 13 32.15 -4.21 4.93
N LEU A 14 32.87 -3.81 5.99
CA LEU A 14 32.35 -3.74 7.35
C LEU A 14 31.31 -2.64 7.54
N THR A 15 31.43 -1.49 6.84
CA THR A 15 30.43 -0.43 6.89
C THR A 15 29.14 -0.80 6.15
N VAL A 16 29.24 -1.56 5.04
CA VAL A 16 28.06 -2.08 4.32
C VAL A 16 27.34 -3.15 5.12
N LEU A 17 28.07 -4.01 5.83
CA LEU A 17 27.49 -5.03 6.72
C LEU A 17 26.78 -4.41 7.93
N SER A 18 27.28 -3.30 8.47
CA SER A 18 26.67 -2.63 9.63
C SER A 18 25.35 -1.91 9.30
N THR A 19 25.17 -1.40 8.08
CA THR A 19 23.89 -0.77 7.66
C THR A 19 22.76 -1.78 7.45
N HIS A 20 23.06 -2.98 6.95
CA HIS A 20 22.07 -4.06 6.83
C HIS A 20 21.71 -4.68 8.20
N ALA A 21 22.65 -4.74 9.13
CA ALA A 21 22.41 -5.24 10.48
C ALA A 21 21.53 -4.32 11.33
N GLN A 22 21.53 -3.00 11.07
CA GLN A 22 20.68 -2.05 11.81
C GLN A 22 19.20 -2.16 11.43
N LEU A 23 18.86 -2.36 10.16
CA LEU A 23 17.47 -2.57 9.71
C LEU A 23 16.86 -3.84 10.30
N GLY A 24 17.61 -4.94 10.34
CA GLY A 24 17.16 -6.19 10.96
C GLY A 24 16.97 -6.08 12.48
N ARG A 25 17.69 -5.19 13.16
CA ARG A 25 17.65 -5.05 14.61
C ARG A 25 16.34 -4.46 15.13
N TYR A 26 15.77 -3.47 14.45
CA TYR A 26 14.51 -2.84 14.88
C TYR A 26 13.28 -3.71 14.65
N ASN A 27 13.32 -4.64 13.69
CA ASN A 27 12.21 -5.53 13.38
C ASN A 27 12.20 -6.82 14.24
N ALA A 28 13.32 -7.18 14.90
CA ALA A 28 13.46 -8.44 15.63
C ALA A 28 13.16 -8.32 17.13
N ASP A 29 13.10 -7.12 17.70
CA ASP A 29 13.07 -6.90 19.15
C ASP A 29 11.67 -6.63 19.73
N ILE A 30 10.61 -6.67 18.91
CA ILE A 30 9.24 -6.52 19.40
C ILE A 30 8.89 -7.75 20.28
N ARG A 31 8.42 -7.48 21.49
CA ARG A 31 7.99 -8.51 22.45
C ARG A 31 6.54 -8.33 22.78
N ALA A 32 5.75 -9.37 22.62
CA ALA A 32 4.34 -9.39 22.97
C ALA A 32 4.14 -10.02 24.36
N LEU A 33 3.28 -9.43 25.16
CA LEU A 33 2.87 -9.94 26.49
C LEU A 33 1.35 -9.88 26.63
N PRO A 34 0.71 -10.89 27.29
CA PRO A 34 1.31 -12.11 27.83
C PRO A 34 1.86 -13.04 26.73
N GLN A 35 2.63 -14.04 27.10
CA GLN A 35 3.07 -15.10 26.18
C GLN A 35 1.98 -16.16 26.01
N ASP A 36 2.10 -16.99 24.98
CA ASP A 36 1.16 -18.07 24.61
C ASP A 36 -0.26 -17.55 24.37
N PHE A 37 -0.37 -16.46 23.60
CA PHE A 37 -1.64 -15.81 23.35
C PHE A 37 -2.15 -16.06 21.91
N CYS A 38 -3.45 -15.87 21.76
CA CYS A 38 -4.13 -15.65 20.49
C CYS A 38 -5.19 -14.59 20.74
N ASP A 39 -4.95 -13.38 20.25
CA ASP A 39 -5.77 -12.21 20.54
C ASP A 39 -6.51 -11.74 19.29
N THR A 40 -7.73 -11.24 19.48
CA THR A 40 -8.58 -10.75 18.40
C THR A 40 -8.88 -9.27 18.60
N ILE A 41 -8.43 -8.46 17.65
CA ILE A 41 -8.59 -7.01 17.64
C ILE A 41 -9.71 -6.65 16.67
N THR A 42 -10.69 -5.86 17.12
CA THR A 42 -11.69 -5.27 16.22
C THR A 42 -11.04 -4.18 15.40
N ILE A 43 -11.18 -4.27 14.08
CA ILE A 43 -10.62 -3.32 13.12
C ILE A 43 -11.71 -2.55 12.39
N GLU A 44 -11.34 -1.40 11.83
CA GLU A 44 -12.18 -0.68 10.90
C GLU A 44 -11.73 -1.02 9.48
N TRP A 45 -12.70 -1.25 8.59
CA TRP A 45 -12.48 -1.36 7.17
C TRP A 45 -13.15 -0.19 6.47
N GLU A 46 -12.35 0.72 5.96
CA GLU A 46 -12.83 1.92 5.29
C GLU A 46 -12.04 2.18 4.01
N ARG A 47 -12.73 2.33 2.87
CA ARG A 47 -12.12 2.67 1.58
C ARG A 47 -10.95 1.75 1.19
N ASP A 48 -11.14 0.44 1.38
CA ASP A 48 -10.11 -0.58 1.10
C ASP A 48 -8.82 -0.41 1.92
N GLN A 49 -8.92 0.07 3.15
CA GLN A 49 -7.83 0.17 4.11
C GLN A 49 -8.26 -0.36 5.47
N ILE A 50 -7.29 -0.91 6.20
CA ILE A 50 -7.48 -1.51 7.53
C ILE A 50 -6.96 -0.53 8.56
N TYR A 51 -7.83 -0.16 9.52
CA TYR A 51 -7.41 0.67 10.65
C TYR A 51 -7.52 -0.10 11.94
N VAL A 52 -6.45 -0.05 12.73
CA VAL A 52 -6.27 -0.79 13.98
C VAL A 52 -6.22 0.22 15.12
N PRO A 53 -7.06 0.06 16.16
CA PRO A 53 -6.93 0.85 17.38
C PRO A 53 -5.69 0.39 18.16
N VAL A 54 -4.85 1.34 18.53
CA VAL A 54 -3.65 1.12 19.35
C VAL A 54 -3.75 2.02 20.55
N SER A 55 -3.54 1.48 21.76
CA SER A 55 -3.61 2.27 22.99
C SER A 55 -2.26 2.34 23.68
N THR A 56 -1.92 3.50 24.23
CA THR A 56 -0.75 3.68 25.08
C THR A 56 -0.94 4.92 25.97
N GLY A 57 -0.45 4.86 27.21
CA GLY A 57 -0.55 5.98 28.15
C GLY A 57 -2.01 6.43 28.41
N GLY A 58 -2.98 5.52 28.34
CA GLY A 58 -4.41 5.84 28.53
C GLY A 58 -5.07 6.54 27.36
N ARG A 59 -4.40 6.65 26.21
CA ARG A 59 -4.93 7.24 24.97
C ARG A 59 -5.05 6.20 23.87
N SER A 60 -6.08 6.31 23.05
CA SER A 60 -6.25 5.49 21.85
C SER A 60 -5.80 6.28 20.62
N TYR A 61 -5.12 5.60 19.72
CA TYR A 61 -4.58 6.08 18.45
C TYR A 61 -5.12 5.21 17.32
N ARG A 62 -5.25 5.77 16.14
CA ARG A 62 -5.73 5.07 14.95
C ARG A 62 -4.57 4.81 14.02
N PHE A 63 -4.22 3.54 13.80
CA PHE A 63 -3.12 3.14 12.93
C PHE A 63 -3.63 2.46 11.66
N LEU A 64 -3.03 2.78 10.52
CA LEU A 64 -3.18 2.00 9.29
C LEU A 64 -2.38 0.70 9.43
N PHE A 65 -2.95 -0.45 9.08
CA PHE A 65 -2.19 -1.69 8.95
C PHE A 65 -1.71 -1.82 7.50
N ASP A 66 -0.40 -1.81 7.31
CA ASP A 66 0.26 -1.74 6.01
C ASP A 66 1.39 -2.76 5.90
N THR A 67 1.15 -3.86 5.17
CA THR A 67 2.16 -4.89 4.93
C THR A 67 3.25 -4.45 3.95
N GLY A 68 3.06 -3.35 3.22
CA GLY A 68 4.08 -2.72 2.38
C GLY A 68 5.07 -1.85 3.17
N ALA A 69 4.76 -1.52 4.43
CA ALA A 69 5.67 -0.85 5.33
C ALA A 69 6.53 -1.88 6.08
N SER A 70 7.85 -1.80 5.94
CA SER A 70 8.79 -2.72 6.61
C SER A 70 8.86 -2.53 8.12
N GLN A 71 8.40 -1.38 8.62
CA GLN A 71 8.51 -0.95 10.00
C GLN A 71 7.37 0.02 10.32
N ALA A 72 6.99 0.09 11.60
CA ALA A 72 6.01 1.04 12.07
C ALA A 72 6.42 2.49 11.74
N VAL A 73 5.40 3.32 11.50
CA VAL A 73 5.55 4.76 11.24
C VAL A 73 4.67 5.52 12.23
N VAL A 74 5.16 6.65 12.74
CA VAL A 74 4.35 7.66 13.42
C VAL A 74 4.42 8.97 12.66
N PHE A 75 3.29 9.63 12.51
CA PHE A 75 3.26 10.87 11.74
C PHE A 75 3.61 12.08 12.62
N SER A 76 4.36 13.02 12.03
CA SER A 76 4.61 14.31 12.65
C SER A 76 3.27 14.97 13.03
N GLY A 77 3.18 15.48 14.27
CA GLY A 77 1.92 15.97 14.83
C GLY A 77 1.12 14.94 15.66
N SER A 78 1.44 13.64 15.59
CA SER A 78 1.02 12.68 16.61
C SER A 78 1.88 12.85 17.87
N PRO A 79 1.29 12.76 19.08
CA PRO A 79 2.08 12.78 20.33
C PRO A 79 3.17 11.70 20.37
N LEU A 80 2.97 10.59 19.67
CA LEU A 80 3.95 9.49 19.60
C LEU A 80 5.22 9.87 18.84
N ALA A 81 5.19 10.87 17.96
CA ALA A 81 6.38 11.36 17.27
C ALA A 81 7.39 12.07 18.20
N ASN A 82 6.93 12.46 19.41
CA ASN A 82 7.77 13.07 20.44
C ASN A 82 8.47 12.03 21.35
N ALA A 83 8.30 10.74 21.09
CA ALA A 83 8.98 9.67 21.80
C ALA A 83 10.52 9.81 21.64
N PRO A 84 11.32 9.27 22.56
CA PRO A 84 12.78 9.40 22.52
C PRO A 84 13.35 8.92 21.18
N ARG A 85 14.15 9.78 20.52
CA ARG A 85 14.86 9.41 19.30
C ARG A 85 15.97 8.41 19.65
N VAL A 86 16.00 7.29 18.93
CA VAL A 86 17.01 6.25 19.13
C VAL A 86 18.02 6.21 17.98
N SER A 87 17.64 6.63 16.78
CA SER A 87 18.48 6.54 15.58
C SER A 87 17.91 7.37 14.41
N SER A 88 18.51 7.22 13.24
CA SER A 88 17.95 7.60 11.95
C SER A 88 18.29 6.53 10.92
N LEU A 89 17.46 6.39 9.89
CA LEU A 89 17.68 5.46 8.80
C LEU A 89 17.31 6.06 7.44
N LEU A 90 17.86 5.49 6.39
CA LEU A 90 17.48 5.79 5.01
C LEU A 90 16.20 5.03 4.69
N SER A 91 15.14 5.75 4.40
CA SER A 91 13.82 5.18 4.03
C SER A 91 13.62 5.27 2.53
N HIS A 92 13.05 4.22 1.95
CA HIS A 92 12.62 4.17 0.56
C HIS A 92 11.11 3.99 0.52
N ASP A 93 10.42 4.72 -0.35
CA ASP A 93 8.99 4.55 -0.54
C ASP A 93 8.63 3.74 -1.78
N ALA A 94 7.35 3.40 -1.91
CA ALA A 94 6.83 2.65 -3.06
C ALA A 94 6.95 3.40 -4.40
N ALA A 95 7.14 4.73 -4.36
CA ALA A 95 7.35 5.57 -5.54
C ALA A 95 8.84 5.69 -5.94
N GLY A 96 9.75 5.09 -5.14
CA GLY A 96 11.20 5.12 -5.39
C GLY A 96 11.92 6.32 -4.79
N ASN A 97 11.24 7.15 -3.99
CA ASN A 97 11.87 8.28 -3.31
C ASN A 97 12.68 7.80 -2.09
N THR A 98 13.74 8.52 -1.77
CA THR A 98 14.64 8.17 -0.66
C THR A 98 14.82 9.38 0.25
N ASP A 99 14.66 9.18 1.56
CA ASP A 99 14.86 10.22 2.58
C ASP A 99 15.46 9.65 3.87
N THR A 100 16.13 10.51 4.64
CA THR A 100 16.66 10.16 5.96
C THR A 100 15.65 10.52 7.04
N VAL A 101 15.06 9.51 7.67
CA VAL A 101 14.01 9.66 8.68
C VAL A 101 14.54 9.34 10.08
N SER A 102 14.02 10.04 11.09
CA SER A 102 14.30 9.74 12.50
C SER A 102 13.57 8.45 12.93
N VAL A 103 14.19 7.66 13.78
CA VAL A 103 13.61 6.50 14.46
C VAL A 103 13.41 6.84 15.93
N VAL A 104 12.22 6.60 16.45
CA VAL A 104 11.85 6.79 17.85
C VAL A 104 11.50 5.47 18.52
N GLY A 105 11.81 5.34 19.82
CA GLY A 105 11.40 4.22 20.65
C GLY A 105 10.02 4.49 21.22
N LEU A 106 9.01 3.71 20.82
CA LEU A 106 7.65 3.89 21.27
C LEU A 106 7.45 3.34 22.69
N PRO A 107 6.56 3.96 23.49
CA PRO A 107 6.10 3.35 24.73
C PRO A 107 5.39 2.02 24.42
N PRO A 108 5.17 1.15 25.42
CA PRO A 108 4.42 -0.08 25.23
C PRO A 108 3.07 0.19 24.56
N LEU A 109 2.78 -0.54 23.48
CA LEU A 109 1.56 -0.39 22.68
C LEU A 109 0.58 -1.53 23.02
N LEU A 110 -0.64 -1.20 23.39
CA LEU A 110 -1.70 -2.17 23.62
C LEU A 110 -2.53 -2.35 22.34
N LEU A 111 -2.57 -3.58 21.84
CA LEU A 111 -3.41 -4.05 20.73
C LEU A 111 -4.36 -5.12 21.27
N GLY A 112 -5.66 -4.83 21.35
CA GLY A 112 -6.60 -5.74 22.03
C GLY A 112 -6.23 -5.92 23.51
N HIS A 113 -5.84 -7.13 23.89
CA HIS A 113 -5.36 -7.49 25.24
C HIS A 113 -3.84 -7.70 25.28
N THR A 114 -3.16 -7.60 24.15
CA THR A 114 -1.74 -7.87 24.01
C THR A 114 -0.94 -6.56 24.03
N THR A 115 0.06 -6.50 24.90
CA THR A 115 0.98 -5.37 24.97
C THR A 115 2.26 -5.67 24.19
N LEU A 116 2.60 -4.81 23.26
CA LEU A 116 3.83 -4.86 22.48
C LEU A 116 4.89 -3.94 23.11
N HIS A 117 6.05 -4.49 23.40
CA HIS A 117 7.21 -3.78 23.93
C HIS A 117 8.30 -3.68 22.87
N ASN A 118 9.26 -2.76 23.08
CA ASN A 118 10.40 -2.51 22.19
C ASN A 118 10.00 -2.13 20.76
N CYS A 119 8.83 -1.52 20.60
CA CYS A 119 8.39 -1.02 19.31
C CYS A 119 9.19 0.23 18.93
N HIS A 120 9.65 0.27 17.69
CA HIS A 120 10.31 1.43 17.10
C HIS A 120 9.53 1.89 15.89
N ALA A 121 9.47 3.19 15.65
CA ALA A 121 8.81 3.74 14.50
C ALA A 121 9.65 4.82 13.82
N THR A 122 9.55 4.92 12.51
CA THR A 122 10.07 6.09 11.79
C THR A 122 9.11 7.27 11.97
N VAL A 123 9.66 8.47 12.09
CA VAL A 123 8.86 9.70 12.11
C VAL A 123 8.78 10.24 10.69
N GLN A 124 7.57 10.35 10.16
CA GLN A 124 7.36 10.84 8.80
C GLN A 124 6.37 12.01 8.76
N PRO A 125 6.46 12.89 7.76
CA PRO A 125 5.44 13.90 7.53
C PRO A 125 4.07 13.26 7.31
N ARG A 126 3.02 13.91 7.79
CA ARG A 126 1.65 13.45 7.55
C ARG A 126 1.26 13.76 6.11
N GLY A 127 1.24 12.75 5.26
CA GLY A 127 0.79 12.87 3.88
C GLY A 127 -0.73 13.00 3.74
N VAL A 128 -1.18 13.28 2.53
CA VAL A 128 -2.61 13.49 2.19
C VAL A 128 -3.47 12.27 2.53
N GLY A 129 -2.95 11.06 2.36
CA GLY A 129 -3.63 9.80 2.68
C GLY A 129 -3.74 9.49 4.17
N ALA A 130 -2.94 10.16 5.02
CA ALA A 130 -2.76 9.84 6.44
C ALA A 130 -3.54 10.75 7.41
N ARG A 131 -4.68 11.32 6.98
CA ARG A 131 -5.31 12.42 7.71
C ARG A 131 -5.85 12.10 9.09
N ASN A 132 -6.55 11.02 9.21
CA ASN A 132 -7.22 10.62 10.46
C ASN A 132 -6.53 9.41 11.07
N ILE A 133 -5.21 9.31 10.89
CA ILE A 133 -4.40 8.25 11.48
C ILE A 133 -3.17 8.84 12.14
N ASP A 134 -2.72 8.20 13.20
CA ASP A 134 -1.57 8.62 13.99
C ASP A 134 -0.27 7.98 13.50
N GLY A 135 -0.39 6.83 12.82
CA GLY A 135 0.73 6.08 12.32
C GLY A 135 0.35 4.89 11.47
N ILE A 136 1.33 4.05 11.19
CA ILE A 136 1.23 2.81 10.43
C ILE A 136 1.80 1.69 11.29
N LEU A 137 1.09 0.56 11.39
CA LEU A 137 1.65 -0.72 11.84
C LEU A 137 2.15 -1.45 10.60
N GLY A 138 3.43 -1.75 10.56
CA GLY A 138 4.08 -2.38 9.43
C GLY A 138 4.15 -3.90 9.53
N PHE A 139 4.87 -4.50 8.58
CA PHE A 139 5.13 -5.93 8.55
C PHE A 139 6.15 -6.38 9.60
N ASP A 140 6.75 -5.44 10.33
CA ASP A 140 7.63 -5.69 11.48
C ASP A 140 6.93 -6.55 12.57
N LEU A 141 5.63 -6.48 12.74
CA LEU A 141 4.86 -7.37 13.62
C LEU A 141 5.03 -8.85 13.19
N VAL A 142 4.94 -9.14 11.90
CA VAL A 142 5.15 -10.49 11.38
C VAL A 142 6.63 -10.86 11.42
N ASN A 143 7.52 -9.93 11.10
CA ASN A 143 8.97 -10.14 11.15
C ASN A 143 9.48 -10.41 12.57
N SER A 144 8.80 -9.93 13.61
CA SER A 144 9.11 -10.24 15.02
C SER A 144 8.66 -11.64 15.45
N GLY A 145 8.03 -12.41 14.56
CA GLY A 145 7.59 -13.78 14.83
C GLY A 145 6.10 -13.93 15.11
N LEU A 146 5.32 -12.85 15.11
CA LEU A 146 3.88 -12.94 15.33
C LEU A 146 3.15 -13.48 14.12
N SER A 147 2.37 -14.54 14.29
CA SER A 147 1.37 -14.99 13.34
C SER A 147 0.23 -14.00 13.30
N LEU A 148 -0.31 -13.72 12.09
CA LEU A 148 -1.31 -12.68 11.88
C LEU A 148 -2.37 -13.16 10.89
N LYS A 149 -3.66 -12.89 11.17
CA LYS A 149 -4.77 -13.15 10.25
C LYS A 149 -5.65 -11.92 10.10
N LEU A 150 -5.94 -11.59 8.85
CA LEU A 150 -6.84 -10.50 8.45
C LEU A 150 -8.16 -11.09 7.96
N ASP A 151 -9.25 -10.70 8.60
CA ASP A 151 -10.62 -11.02 8.20
C ASP A 151 -11.46 -9.75 8.23
N ILE A 152 -11.60 -9.13 7.04
CA ILE A 152 -12.34 -7.86 6.94
C ILE A 152 -13.85 -8.06 7.00
N GLN A 153 -14.35 -9.23 6.60
CA GLN A 153 -15.78 -9.53 6.66
C GLN A 153 -16.26 -9.55 8.11
N SER A 154 -15.48 -10.16 8.99
CA SER A 154 -15.74 -10.17 10.44
C SER A 154 -15.14 -8.96 11.17
N LYS A 155 -14.46 -8.05 10.45
CA LYS A 155 -13.74 -6.88 11.01
C LYS A 155 -12.76 -7.28 12.12
N ARG A 156 -11.91 -8.27 11.84
CA ARG A 156 -10.97 -8.82 12.82
C ARG A 156 -9.55 -8.86 12.28
N LEU A 157 -8.63 -8.41 13.13
CA LEU A 157 -7.21 -8.72 13.06
C LEU A 157 -6.93 -9.70 14.20
N ILE A 158 -6.41 -10.87 13.90
CA ILE A 158 -6.01 -11.85 14.91
C ILE A 158 -4.49 -11.89 14.92
N ILE A 159 -3.89 -11.78 16.10
CA ILE A 159 -2.44 -11.88 16.32
C ILE A 159 -2.15 -12.97 17.33
N SER A 160 -1.03 -13.67 17.15
CA SER A 160 -0.63 -14.76 18.06
C SER A 160 0.89 -14.93 18.04
N ASP A 161 1.48 -15.24 19.20
CA ASP A 161 2.86 -15.68 19.31
C ASP A 161 3.02 -17.21 19.17
N ARG A 162 1.89 -17.94 19.05
CA ARG A 162 1.90 -19.38 18.81
C ARG A 162 2.38 -19.65 17.40
N GLU A 163 3.29 -20.60 17.28
CA GLU A 163 3.83 -21.03 16.00
C GLU A 163 2.71 -21.50 15.08
N CYS A 164 2.56 -20.82 13.93
CA CYS A 164 1.64 -21.19 12.86
C CYS A 164 0.21 -21.52 13.32
N CYS A 165 -0.36 -20.75 14.26
CA CYS A 165 -1.68 -21.04 14.82
C CYS A 165 -2.80 -21.08 13.74
N PHE A 166 -2.56 -20.53 12.53
CA PHE A 166 -3.49 -20.56 11.40
C PHE A 166 -3.20 -21.66 10.38
N ASP A 167 -2.14 -22.43 10.57
CA ASP A 167 -1.68 -23.49 9.64
C ASP A 167 -2.67 -24.67 9.61
N ARG A 168 -3.41 -24.87 10.70
CA ARG A 168 -4.42 -25.93 10.84
C ARG A 168 -5.75 -25.60 10.16
N GLU A 169 -5.96 -24.36 9.77
CA GLU A 169 -7.13 -24.01 8.98
C GLU A 169 -6.94 -24.59 7.57
N GLU A 170 -7.98 -25.20 7.02
CA GLU A 170 -8.00 -25.69 5.63
C GLU A 170 -7.95 -24.49 4.66
N ALA A 171 -6.82 -23.78 4.62
CA ALA A 171 -6.64 -22.71 3.66
C ALA A 171 -6.68 -23.28 2.25
N ALA A 172 -7.50 -22.70 1.38
CA ALA A 172 -7.58 -23.10 -0.01
C ALA A 172 -6.23 -22.97 -0.71
N THR A 173 -5.41 -22.01 -0.29
CA THR A 173 -4.11 -21.74 -0.88
C THR A 173 -3.09 -21.37 0.19
N SER A 174 -1.90 -21.99 0.08
CA SER A 174 -0.69 -21.67 0.83
C SER A 174 0.41 -21.24 -0.11
N LEU A 175 0.91 -20.03 0.04
CA LEU A 175 1.97 -19.44 -0.77
C LEU A 175 3.19 -19.21 0.09
N ARG A 176 4.38 -19.47 -0.49
CA ARG A 176 5.60 -19.00 0.15
C ARG A 176 5.79 -17.52 -0.16
N TYR A 177 5.96 -16.67 0.86
CA TYR A 177 6.42 -15.31 0.65
C TYR A 177 7.95 -15.23 0.82
N ARG A 178 8.53 -14.22 0.19
CA ARG A 178 9.95 -13.86 0.31
C ARG A 178 10.03 -12.41 0.76
N LEU A 179 10.96 -12.13 1.64
CA LEU A 179 11.18 -10.76 2.11
C LEU A 179 12.19 -10.05 1.19
N PHE A 180 11.78 -8.91 0.66
CA PHE A 180 12.67 -7.91 0.09
C PHE A 180 12.46 -6.61 0.84
N TYR A 181 13.52 -6.01 1.35
CA TYR A 181 13.42 -4.84 2.24
C TYR A 181 12.46 -5.05 3.42
N HIS A 182 12.44 -6.30 3.96
CA HIS A 182 11.58 -6.73 5.08
C HIS A 182 10.06 -6.67 4.84
N VAL A 183 9.61 -6.63 3.58
CA VAL A 183 8.19 -6.70 3.21
C VAL A 183 7.88 -7.94 2.35
N PRO A 184 6.64 -8.48 2.38
CA PRO A 184 6.31 -9.79 1.83
C PRO A 184 6.02 -9.74 0.33
N TYR A 185 6.78 -10.47 -0.44
CA TYR A 185 6.53 -10.70 -1.87
C TYR A 185 6.02 -12.11 -2.10
N VAL A 186 4.95 -12.24 -2.88
CA VAL A 186 4.33 -13.50 -3.29
C VAL A 186 4.36 -13.66 -4.80
N ASP A 187 4.29 -14.91 -5.28
CA ASP A 187 4.19 -15.19 -6.71
C ASP A 187 2.70 -15.35 -7.11
N ILE A 188 2.25 -14.58 -8.10
CA ILE A 188 0.93 -14.65 -8.74
C ILE A 188 1.06 -15.05 -10.20
N ILE A 189 -0.06 -15.33 -10.88
CA ILE A 189 -0.10 -15.65 -12.32
C ILE A 189 -1.08 -14.69 -13.00
N PRO A 190 -0.63 -13.49 -13.44
CA PRO A 190 -1.51 -12.50 -14.08
C PRO A 190 -1.73 -12.79 -15.57
N PHE A 191 -0.84 -13.55 -16.21
CA PHE A 191 -0.86 -13.82 -17.65
C PHE A 191 -0.73 -15.31 -17.94
N GLY A 192 -1.85 -16.01 -17.97
CA GLY A 192 -1.90 -17.42 -18.34
C GLY A 192 -1.05 -18.30 -17.43
N ARG A 193 0.19 -18.62 -17.81
CA ARG A 193 1.11 -19.47 -17.03
C ARG A 193 2.32 -18.70 -16.48
N ARG A 194 2.46 -17.43 -16.81
CA ARG A 194 3.61 -16.64 -16.39
C ARG A 194 3.45 -16.19 -14.94
N ARG A 195 4.43 -16.50 -14.12
CA ARG A 195 4.51 -16.02 -12.73
C ARG A 195 5.07 -14.61 -12.69
N GLU A 196 4.53 -13.82 -11.80
CA GLU A 196 5.02 -12.51 -11.43
C GLU A 196 5.16 -12.44 -9.92
N ARG A 197 6.26 -11.87 -9.44
CA ARG A 197 6.47 -11.62 -8.03
C ARG A 197 6.00 -10.23 -7.69
N VAL A 198 5.07 -10.13 -6.76
CA VAL A 198 4.42 -8.90 -6.38
C VAL A 198 4.50 -8.69 -4.86
N LEU A 199 4.58 -7.44 -4.44
CA LEU A 199 4.42 -7.08 -3.04
C LEU A 199 2.96 -7.31 -2.63
N PHE A 200 2.72 -8.02 -1.52
CA PHE A 200 1.41 -8.00 -0.88
C PHE A 200 1.34 -6.79 0.04
N ASP A 201 0.53 -5.80 -0.34
CA ASP A 201 0.56 -4.45 0.21
C ASP A 201 -0.84 -4.00 0.65
N THR A 202 -1.14 -4.11 1.95
CA THR A 202 -2.42 -3.65 2.50
C THR A 202 -2.53 -2.13 2.64
N GLY A 203 -1.46 -1.38 2.44
CA GLY A 203 -1.47 0.07 2.29
C GLY A 203 -2.02 0.50 0.93
N SER A 204 -1.86 -0.34 -0.10
CA SER A 204 -2.41 -0.11 -1.44
C SER A 204 -3.89 -0.47 -1.51
N ARG A 205 -4.73 0.46 -1.97
CA ARG A 205 -6.19 0.28 -2.13
C ARG A 205 -6.58 -0.52 -3.38
N ASN A 206 -5.65 -0.79 -4.28
CA ASN A 206 -5.93 -1.50 -5.52
C ASN A 206 -6.15 -3.00 -5.26
N PHE A 207 -6.76 -3.71 -6.21
CA PHE A 207 -6.70 -5.15 -6.24
C PHE A 207 -5.32 -5.59 -6.74
N PHE A 208 -4.92 -5.09 -7.91
CA PHE A 208 -3.64 -5.38 -8.53
C PHE A 208 -3.13 -4.16 -9.32
N SER A 209 -1.89 -3.80 -9.10
CA SER A 209 -1.13 -2.85 -9.91
C SER A 209 0.11 -3.54 -10.44
N MET A 210 0.42 -3.34 -11.71
CA MET A 210 1.54 -3.97 -12.40
C MET A 210 2.62 -2.95 -12.75
N THR A 211 3.89 -3.28 -12.60
CA THR A 211 4.93 -2.42 -13.16
C THR A 211 4.85 -2.39 -14.68
N LEU A 212 5.02 -1.20 -15.27
CA LEU A 212 4.99 -1.01 -16.73
C LEU A 212 6.00 -1.91 -17.44
N ASP A 213 7.18 -2.12 -16.85
CA ASP A 213 8.20 -3.01 -17.41
C ASP A 213 7.73 -4.45 -17.58
N HIS A 214 7.01 -5.00 -16.58
CA HIS A 214 6.47 -6.37 -16.68
C HIS A 214 5.38 -6.45 -17.75
N PHE A 215 4.56 -5.42 -17.87
CA PHE A 215 3.57 -5.33 -18.94
C PHE A 215 4.24 -5.31 -20.31
N ASN A 216 5.26 -4.47 -20.53
CA ASN A 216 5.98 -4.37 -21.79
C ASN A 216 6.64 -5.71 -22.19
N VAL A 217 7.30 -6.39 -21.23
CA VAL A 217 7.85 -7.73 -21.48
C VAL A 217 6.74 -8.75 -21.80
N ALA A 218 5.54 -8.61 -21.25
CA ALA A 218 4.42 -9.48 -21.58
C ALA A 218 3.85 -9.19 -22.98
N GLU A 219 3.81 -7.90 -23.39
CA GLU A 219 3.42 -7.47 -24.75
C GLU A 219 4.38 -7.99 -25.81
N GLU A 220 5.70 -7.88 -25.60
CA GLU A 220 6.73 -8.36 -26.53
C GLU A 220 6.68 -9.88 -26.73
N LYS A 221 6.40 -10.64 -25.66
CA LYS A 221 6.36 -12.11 -25.66
C LYS A 221 4.99 -12.70 -25.98
N ARG A 222 4.00 -11.86 -26.32
CA ARG A 222 2.66 -12.34 -26.59
C ARG A 222 2.60 -13.26 -27.81
N HIS A 223 1.93 -14.39 -27.65
CA HIS A 223 1.65 -15.27 -28.78
C HIS A 223 0.50 -14.71 -29.60
N ARG A 224 0.62 -14.82 -30.92
CA ARG A 224 -0.30 -14.25 -31.92
C ARG A 224 -1.78 -14.63 -31.72
N PHE A 225 -2.05 -15.74 -31.04
CA PHE A 225 -3.38 -16.35 -30.91
C PHE A 225 -3.97 -16.35 -29.49
N TYR A 226 -3.21 -15.97 -28.47
CA TYR A 226 -3.70 -15.97 -27.09
C TYR A 226 -3.36 -14.68 -26.37
N ARG A 227 -4.40 -13.94 -25.99
CA ARG A 227 -4.28 -12.69 -25.21
C ARG A 227 -5.05 -12.86 -23.91
N PRO A 228 -4.37 -13.16 -22.78
CA PRO A 228 -5.04 -13.35 -21.49
C PRO A 228 -5.44 -12.03 -20.83
N TYR A 229 -5.41 -10.93 -21.56
CA TYR A 229 -5.80 -9.61 -21.11
C TYR A 229 -6.25 -8.74 -22.29
N ARG A 230 -6.98 -7.67 -21.95
CA ARG A 230 -7.35 -6.59 -22.86
C ARG A 230 -6.75 -5.29 -22.37
N VAL A 231 -6.18 -4.52 -23.29
CA VAL A 231 -5.82 -3.12 -23.03
C VAL A 231 -7.12 -2.31 -23.17
N GLU A 232 -7.52 -1.65 -22.09
CA GLU A 232 -8.74 -0.83 -22.04
C GLU A 232 -8.43 0.66 -22.29
N GLY A 233 -7.17 1.06 -22.24
CA GLY A 233 -6.73 2.41 -22.54
C GLY A 233 -5.27 2.61 -22.21
N ARG A 234 -4.71 3.67 -22.78
CA ARG A 234 -3.35 4.15 -22.49
C ARG A 234 -3.39 5.66 -22.29
N THR A 235 -2.62 6.15 -21.37
CA THR A 235 -2.47 7.60 -21.13
C THR A 235 -1.09 7.87 -20.57
N ILE A 236 -0.73 9.14 -20.47
CA ILE A 236 0.45 9.58 -19.73
C ILE A 236 -0.06 10.20 -18.42
N GLY A 237 0.57 9.86 -17.31
CA GLY A 237 0.17 10.39 -16.01
C GLY A 237 0.94 9.78 -14.85
N GLN A 238 0.46 10.06 -13.66
CA GLN A 238 0.96 9.53 -12.40
C GLN A 238 -0.21 9.39 -11.42
N HIS A 239 -0.25 8.29 -10.65
CA HIS A 239 -1.38 7.98 -9.77
C HIS A 239 -1.00 7.38 -8.43
N ALA A 240 0.21 6.83 -8.32
CA ALA A 240 0.70 6.28 -7.07
C ALA A 240 1.40 7.37 -6.24
N ILE A 241 1.05 7.41 -4.95
CA ILE A 241 1.61 8.35 -3.98
C ILE A 241 2.22 7.54 -2.85
N GLY A 242 3.54 7.64 -2.67
CA GLY A 242 4.29 7.14 -1.52
C GLY A 242 4.43 8.19 -0.42
N HIS A 243 5.13 7.86 0.66
CA HIS A 243 5.40 8.82 1.74
C HIS A 243 6.36 9.95 1.33
N GLY A 244 7.25 9.70 0.37
CA GLY A 244 8.20 10.67 -0.18
C GLY A 244 7.67 11.47 -1.38
N GLY A 245 6.43 11.23 -1.81
CA GLY A 245 5.82 11.95 -2.93
C GLY A 245 5.11 11.08 -3.94
N THR A 246 4.89 11.63 -5.13
CA THR A 246 4.21 10.97 -6.24
C THR A 246 5.23 10.23 -7.12
N GLU A 247 4.83 9.10 -7.70
CA GLU A 247 5.64 8.40 -8.69
C GLU A 247 6.01 9.31 -9.88
N PRO A 248 7.09 9.02 -10.62
CA PRO A 248 7.39 9.74 -11.85
C PRO A 248 6.25 9.69 -12.87
N MET A 249 6.07 10.78 -13.64
CA MET A 249 5.14 10.79 -14.76
C MET A 249 5.62 9.83 -15.86
N GLY A 250 4.70 9.00 -16.36
CA GLY A 250 5.03 8.03 -17.40
C GLY A 250 3.79 7.47 -18.09
N GLU A 251 4.01 6.52 -18.99
CA GLU A 251 2.92 5.78 -19.62
C GLU A 251 2.18 4.94 -18.59
N VAL A 252 0.86 5.01 -18.63
CA VAL A 252 -0.04 4.20 -17.80
C VAL A 252 -0.99 3.46 -18.72
N VAL A 253 -1.07 2.14 -18.51
CA VAL A 253 -1.93 1.23 -19.27
C VAL A 253 -3.02 0.69 -18.36
N PHE A 254 -4.27 0.83 -18.80
CA PHE A 254 -5.44 0.22 -18.17
C PHE A 254 -5.68 -1.14 -18.78
N LEU A 255 -5.76 -2.16 -17.94
CA LEU A 255 -5.83 -3.55 -18.33
C LEU A 255 -7.07 -4.22 -17.73
N ARG A 256 -7.65 -5.17 -18.48
CA ARG A 256 -8.54 -6.16 -17.93
C ARG A 256 -7.95 -7.54 -18.17
N LEU A 257 -7.59 -8.21 -17.08
CA LEU A 257 -7.08 -9.57 -17.09
C LEU A 257 -8.25 -10.55 -17.16
N ASP A 258 -8.17 -11.56 -18.02
CA ASP A 258 -9.16 -12.63 -18.09
C ASP A 258 -9.13 -13.46 -16.80
N SER A 259 -7.93 -13.71 -16.27
CA SER A 259 -7.77 -14.33 -14.97
C SER A 259 -6.44 -13.92 -14.31
N LEU A 260 -6.45 -13.85 -12.98
CA LEU A 260 -5.27 -13.71 -12.12
C LEU A 260 -5.27 -14.90 -11.15
N GLY A 261 -4.21 -15.70 -11.21
CA GLY A 261 -4.04 -16.86 -10.33
C GLY A 261 -3.28 -16.51 -9.05
N LEU A 262 -3.79 -16.95 -7.91
CA LEU A 262 -3.17 -16.88 -6.59
C LEU A 262 -3.16 -18.29 -5.99
N GLY A 263 -2.10 -19.06 -6.26
CA GLY A 263 -2.03 -20.46 -5.89
C GLY A 263 -3.13 -21.30 -6.55
N LYS A 264 -4.03 -21.88 -5.75
CA LYS A 264 -5.20 -22.64 -6.25
C LYS A 264 -6.40 -21.75 -6.58
N CYS A 265 -6.38 -20.48 -6.13
CA CYS A 265 -7.47 -19.55 -6.37
C CYS A 265 -7.28 -18.80 -7.69
N SER A 266 -8.38 -18.44 -8.34
CA SER A 266 -8.41 -17.68 -9.58
C SER A 266 -9.41 -16.54 -9.51
N PHE A 267 -8.99 -15.36 -9.97
CA PHE A 267 -9.81 -14.16 -10.03
C PHE A 267 -10.02 -13.76 -11.48
N SER A 268 -11.27 -13.74 -11.95
CA SER A 268 -11.59 -13.36 -13.31
C SER A 268 -12.02 -11.90 -13.43
N GLN A 269 -11.91 -11.33 -14.63
CA GLN A 269 -12.29 -9.95 -14.94
C GLN A 269 -11.58 -8.93 -14.02
N VAL A 270 -10.29 -9.12 -13.78
CA VAL A 270 -9.51 -8.23 -12.93
C VAL A 270 -9.10 -6.99 -13.71
N HIS A 271 -9.60 -5.83 -13.30
CA HIS A 271 -9.10 -4.56 -13.81
C HIS A 271 -7.80 -4.19 -13.08
N ALA A 272 -6.77 -3.93 -13.84
CA ALA A 272 -5.43 -3.57 -13.36
C ALA A 272 -4.96 -2.29 -14.03
N ILE A 273 -3.99 -1.64 -13.42
CA ILE A 273 -3.35 -0.43 -13.92
C ILE A 273 -1.83 -0.59 -13.82
N THR A 274 -1.10 -0.08 -14.82
CA THR A 274 0.35 -0.07 -14.70
C THR A 274 0.85 1.12 -13.87
N THR A 275 1.99 0.93 -13.21
CA THR A 275 2.68 1.94 -12.39
C THR A 275 4.16 1.99 -12.78
N GLN A 276 4.81 3.11 -12.50
CA GLN A 276 6.27 3.24 -12.63
C GLN A 276 7.03 2.56 -11.48
N GLY A 277 6.33 2.28 -10.37
CA GLY A 277 6.86 1.53 -9.22
C GLY A 277 6.77 0.02 -9.38
N GLY A 278 6.89 -0.71 -8.29
CA GLY A 278 6.79 -2.17 -8.26
C GLY A 278 5.35 -2.68 -8.43
N SER A 279 5.21 -3.96 -8.80
CA SER A 279 3.90 -4.62 -8.85
C SER A 279 3.37 -4.93 -7.46
N HIS A 280 2.09 -4.64 -7.21
CA HIS A 280 1.43 -4.82 -5.91
C HIS A 280 0.13 -5.60 -6.03
N LEU A 281 -0.09 -6.52 -5.09
CA LEU A 281 -1.38 -7.13 -4.78
C LEU A 281 -1.91 -6.44 -3.53
N GLY A 282 -2.93 -5.62 -3.68
CA GLY A 282 -3.37 -4.70 -2.64
C GLY A 282 -4.49 -5.21 -1.74
N ALA A 283 -4.90 -4.36 -0.81
CA ALA A 283 -5.88 -4.67 0.24
C ALA A 283 -7.25 -5.11 -0.29
N ARG A 284 -7.64 -4.74 -1.51
CA ARG A 284 -8.89 -5.22 -2.12
C ARG A 284 -8.98 -6.73 -2.28
N LEU A 285 -7.88 -7.46 -2.27
CA LEU A 285 -7.89 -8.92 -2.21
C LEU A 285 -8.72 -9.41 -1.01
N LEU A 286 -8.65 -8.70 0.13
CA LEU A 286 -9.33 -9.07 1.37
C LEU A 286 -10.87 -9.03 1.26
N ARG A 287 -11.44 -8.36 0.27
CA ARG A 287 -12.88 -8.42 -0.01
C ARG A 287 -13.35 -9.81 -0.41
N TYR A 288 -12.44 -10.66 -0.86
CA TYR A 288 -12.72 -11.97 -1.42
C TYR A 288 -12.24 -13.13 -0.56
N GLY A 289 -11.57 -12.86 0.55
CA GLY A 289 -11.09 -13.90 1.46
C GLY A 289 -10.24 -13.36 2.58
N THR A 290 -9.90 -14.25 3.50
CA THR A 290 -8.97 -13.95 4.59
C THR A 290 -7.53 -14.20 4.16
N VAL A 291 -6.60 -13.42 4.74
CA VAL A 291 -5.16 -13.62 4.59
C VAL A 291 -4.56 -13.89 5.97
N ALA A 292 -3.73 -14.92 6.07
CA ALA A 292 -2.97 -15.18 7.28
C ALA A 292 -1.47 -15.34 6.96
N PHE A 293 -0.64 -14.91 7.90
CA PHE A 293 0.82 -15.06 7.84
C PHE A 293 1.31 -16.00 8.92
N CYS A 294 2.17 -16.95 8.51
CA CYS A 294 2.95 -17.80 9.40
C CYS A 294 4.44 -17.45 9.19
N PRO A 295 5.05 -16.65 10.07
CA PRO A 295 6.43 -16.19 9.89
C PRO A 295 7.46 -17.31 9.93
N VAL A 296 7.30 -18.31 10.80
CA VAL A 296 8.27 -19.41 10.97
C VAL A 296 8.50 -20.16 9.66
N HIS A 297 7.45 -20.37 8.87
CA HIS A 297 7.56 -21.06 7.57
C HIS A 297 7.57 -20.11 6.37
N SER A 298 7.52 -18.80 6.59
CA SER A 298 7.38 -17.79 5.54
C SER A 298 6.20 -18.09 4.61
N ARG A 299 5.04 -18.42 5.22
CA ARG A 299 3.80 -18.76 4.51
C ARG A 299 2.76 -17.67 4.62
N LEU A 300 2.13 -17.38 3.48
CA LEU A 300 0.88 -16.65 3.38
C LEU A 300 -0.21 -17.66 3.02
N PHE A 301 -1.27 -17.68 3.81
CA PHE A 301 -2.47 -18.46 3.55
C PHE A 301 -3.56 -17.53 3.04
N PHE A 302 -4.26 -17.95 2.00
CA PHE A 302 -5.45 -17.26 1.50
C PHE A 302 -6.62 -18.24 1.52
N GLN A 303 -7.70 -17.84 2.21
CA GLN A 303 -8.95 -18.58 2.26
C GLN A 303 -10.04 -17.71 1.65
N PRO A 304 -10.58 -18.04 0.45
CA PRO A 304 -11.67 -17.30 -0.13
C PRO A 304 -12.96 -17.47 0.69
N TYR A 305 -13.78 -16.42 0.75
CA TYR A 305 -15.10 -16.49 1.40
C TYR A 305 -16.07 -17.35 0.59
N GLU A 306 -15.93 -17.34 -0.72
CA GLU A 306 -16.68 -18.16 -1.66
C GLU A 306 -15.69 -18.99 -2.48
N GLY A 307 -16.10 -19.93 -3.27
CA GLY A 307 -15.30 -20.90 -4.00
C GLY A 307 -13.94 -20.43 -4.58
N LEU A 308 -13.19 -21.33 -5.17
CA LEU A 308 -11.83 -21.08 -5.65
C LEU A 308 -11.73 -20.10 -6.84
N THR A 309 -12.84 -19.83 -7.51
CA THR A 309 -12.92 -18.89 -8.64
C THR A 309 -13.86 -17.76 -8.31
N THR A 310 -13.39 -16.53 -8.38
CA THR A 310 -14.14 -15.32 -8.04
C THR A 310 -14.12 -14.34 -9.21
N CYS A 311 -15.28 -13.78 -9.56
CA CYS A 311 -15.37 -12.69 -10.52
C CYS A 311 -15.21 -11.36 -9.81
N VAL A 312 -14.12 -10.64 -10.12
CA VAL A 312 -13.79 -9.34 -9.48
C VAL A 312 -14.56 -8.20 -10.16
N ASN A 313 -14.50 -8.09 -11.47
CA ASN A 313 -15.18 -7.11 -12.33
C ASN A 313 -15.36 -5.70 -11.71
N ASN A 314 -14.35 -5.22 -11.00
CA ASN A 314 -14.38 -3.92 -10.35
C ASN A 314 -13.41 -2.97 -11.05
N ARG A 315 -13.92 -1.90 -11.62
CA ARG A 315 -13.06 -0.82 -12.10
C ARG A 315 -12.48 -0.08 -10.90
N GLN A 316 -11.18 0.20 -10.96
CA GLN A 316 -10.47 0.75 -9.83
C GLN A 316 -10.38 2.26 -9.88
N LEU A 317 -9.98 2.84 -11.02
CA LEU A 317 -9.57 4.22 -11.09
C LEU A 317 -9.92 4.82 -12.45
N ASP A 318 -10.82 5.79 -12.45
CA ASP A 318 -11.13 6.59 -13.65
C ASP A 318 -10.32 7.89 -13.68
N ILE A 319 -9.94 8.42 -12.51
CA ILE A 319 -9.21 9.67 -12.33
C ILE A 319 -8.42 9.64 -11.02
N ALA A 320 -7.18 10.11 -11.05
CA ALA A 320 -6.36 10.30 -9.86
C ALA A 320 -6.00 11.77 -9.69
N PHE A 321 -5.96 12.22 -8.45
CA PHE A 321 -5.55 13.58 -8.08
C PHE A 321 -4.28 13.53 -7.25
N ILE A 322 -3.34 14.42 -7.57
CA ILE A 322 -2.05 14.59 -6.92
C ILE A 322 -1.91 16.03 -6.43
N SER A 323 -0.89 16.32 -5.67
CA SER A 323 -0.48 17.70 -5.39
C SER A 323 0.35 18.26 -6.54
N ASP A 324 0.03 19.47 -6.98
CA ASP A 324 1.00 20.26 -7.75
C ASP A 324 2.11 20.81 -6.83
N MET A 325 3.07 21.55 -7.40
CA MET A 325 4.18 22.15 -6.65
C MET A 325 3.73 23.14 -5.56
N MET A 326 2.51 23.65 -5.64
CA MET A 326 1.91 24.57 -4.66
C MET A 326 0.96 23.86 -3.68
N GLY A 327 0.88 22.53 -3.73
CA GLY A 327 0.00 21.74 -2.87
C GLY A 327 -1.46 21.68 -3.33
N ARG A 328 -1.81 22.25 -4.50
CA ARG A 328 -3.19 22.30 -5.03
C ARG A 328 -3.57 20.97 -5.67
N PRO A 329 -4.87 20.62 -5.73
CA PRO A 329 -5.32 19.39 -6.37
C PRO A 329 -5.16 19.49 -7.90
N GLN A 330 -4.35 18.62 -8.45
CA GLN A 330 -4.09 18.47 -9.87
C GLN A 330 -4.53 17.08 -10.35
N VAL A 331 -5.10 16.99 -11.55
CA VAL A 331 -5.38 15.72 -12.21
C VAL A 331 -4.05 15.08 -12.63
N GLY A 332 -3.63 14.07 -11.88
CA GLY A 332 -2.40 13.31 -12.15
C GLY A 332 -2.61 12.27 -13.24
N LEU A 333 -3.80 11.69 -13.29
CA LEU A 333 -4.19 10.67 -14.26
C LEU A 333 -5.68 10.76 -14.54
N VAL A 334 -6.08 10.58 -15.80
CA VAL A 334 -7.48 10.36 -16.18
C VAL A 334 -7.54 9.27 -17.25
N TRP A 335 -8.49 8.32 -17.06
CA TRP A 335 -8.70 7.25 -18.02
C TRP A 335 -9.46 7.77 -19.25
N PRO A 336 -8.91 7.62 -20.49
CA PRO A 336 -9.50 8.21 -21.70
C PRO A 336 -10.92 7.74 -22.01
N GLU A 337 -11.23 6.47 -21.65
CA GLU A 337 -12.58 5.89 -21.82
C GLU A 337 -13.48 6.10 -20.60
N GLY A 338 -12.99 6.78 -19.57
CA GLY A 338 -13.68 7.04 -18.31
C GLY A 338 -14.69 8.18 -18.41
N THR A 339 -15.64 8.20 -17.47
CA THR A 339 -16.62 9.29 -17.35
C THR A 339 -15.97 10.64 -17.11
N PRO A 340 -14.97 10.81 -16.21
CA PRO A 340 -14.32 12.10 -15.98
C PRO A 340 -13.70 12.69 -17.26
N TYR A 341 -13.06 11.84 -18.09
CA TYR A 341 -12.47 12.30 -19.34
C TYR A 341 -13.54 12.80 -20.31
N ARG A 342 -14.66 12.08 -20.45
CA ARG A 342 -15.79 12.51 -21.31
C ARG A 342 -16.44 13.80 -20.81
N GLN A 343 -16.40 14.07 -19.52
CA GLN A 343 -16.90 15.31 -18.91
C GLN A 343 -15.94 16.50 -19.02
N GLY A 344 -14.72 16.27 -19.50
CA GLY A 344 -13.79 17.37 -19.81
C GLY A 344 -12.50 17.37 -19.00
N PHE A 345 -12.35 16.55 -17.95
CA PHE A 345 -11.08 16.49 -17.22
C PHE A 345 -9.94 16.00 -18.10
N ARG A 346 -8.79 16.65 -17.96
CA ARG A 346 -7.54 16.28 -18.64
C ARG A 346 -6.41 16.18 -17.61
N GLN A 347 -5.42 15.38 -17.92
CA GLN A 347 -4.20 15.28 -17.13
C GLN A 347 -3.53 16.67 -17.04
N GLY A 348 -3.09 17.05 -15.84
CA GLY A 348 -2.50 18.35 -15.56
C GLY A 348 -3.49 19.46 -15.16
N ASP A 349 -4.80 19.23 -15.31
CA ASP A 349 -5.83 20.17 -14.87
C ASP A 349 -5.75 20.42 -13.37
N ILE A 350 -5.88 21.66 -12.93
CA ILE A 350 -5.88 22.06 -11.51
C ILE A 350 -7.31 22.42 -11.09
N ILE A 351 -7.79 21.80 -10.02
CA ILE A 351 -9.09 22.14 -9.44
C ILE A 351 -8.95 23.40 -8.61
N GLU A 352 -9.61 24.47 -9.01
CA GLU A 352 -9.58 25.76 -8.30
C GLU A 352 -10.79 25.98 -7.40
N GLN A 353 -11.99 25.48 -7.80
CA GLN A 353 -13.22 25.65 -7.03
C GLN A 353 -14.13 24.43 -7.16
N ILE A 354 -14.97 24.21 -6.15
CA ILE A 354 -16.09 23.27 -6.15
C ILE A 354 -17.33 24.04 -5.72
N ASP A 355 -18.38 24.06 -6.55
CA ASP A 355 -19.61 24.83 -6.34
C ASP A 355 -19.33 26.31 -5.97
N GLY A 356 -18.38 26.95 -6.69
CA GLY A 356 -17.96 28.33 -6.47
C GLY A 356 -17.08 28.56 -5.22
N ARG A 357 -16.81 27.53 -4.41
CA ARG A 357 -15.96 27.63 -3.22
C ARG A 357 -14.52 27.24 -3.55
N PRO A 358 -13.52 28.08 -3.19
CA PRO A 358 -12.13 27.82 -3.52
C PRO A 358 -11.60 26.55 -2.84
N VAL A 359 -10.74 25.82 -3.57
CA VAL A 359 -10.00 24.66 -3.10
C VAL A 359 -8.51 24.95 -3.16
N LEU A 360 -7.89 25.16 -1.99
CA LEU A 360 -6.53 25.67 -1.88
C LEU A 360 -5.48 24.56 -1.78
N SER A 361 -5.89 23.33 -1.44
CA SER A 361 -4.95 22.22 -1.28
C SER A 361 -5.58 20.88 -1.65
N LEU A 362 -4.72 19.92 -2.02
CA LEU A 362 -5.16 18.55 -2.24
C LEU A 362 -5.82 17.96 -0.98
N ILE A 363 -5.34 18.32 0.22
CA ILE A 363 -5.96 17.90 1.49
C ILE A 363 -7.40 18.37 1.56
N GLN A 364 -7.66 19.65 1.32
CA GLN A 364 -9.01 20.20 1.31
C GLN A 364 -9.90 19.51 0.27
N PHE A 365 -9.38 19.26 -0.92
CA PHE A 365 -10.11 18.58 -2.00
C PHE A 365 -10.52 17.14 -1.63
N VAL A 366 -9.60 16.35 -1.10
CA VAL A 366 -9.90 14.95 -0.75
C VAL A 366 -10.73 14.82 0.54
N THR A 367 -10.79 15.88 1.39
CA THR A 367 -11.69 15.99 2.55
C THR A 367 -13.01 16.66 2.24
N TRP A 368 -13.19 17.16 1.04
CA TRP A 368 -14.46 17.80 0.67
C TRP A 368 -15.63 16.86 0.98
N PRO A 369 -16.72 17.35 1.60
CA PRO A 369 -17.84 16.52 1.99
C PRO A 369 -18.71 16.16 0.77
N PHE A 370 -18.16 15.35 -0.11
CA PHE A 370 -18.90 14.88 -1.29
C PHE A 370 -20.05 13.97 -0.87
N GLU A 371 -21.24 14.31 -1.32
CA GLU A 371 -22.46 13.53 -1.14
C GLU A 371 -22.59 12.51 -2.28
N ARG A 372 -23.00 11.30 -1.95
CA ARG A 372 -23.18 10.23 -2.96
C ARG A 372 -24.30 10.60 -3.92
N GLY A 373 -24.00 10.57 -5.23
CA GLY A 373 -24.99 10.84 -6.29
C GLY A 373 -25.26 12.31 -6.56
N ARG A 374 -24.65 13.24 -5.81
CA ARG A 374 -24.76 14.67 -6.07
C ARG A 374 -23.78 15.07 -7.19
N GLU A 375 -24.29 15.87 -8.13
CA GLU A 375 -23.47 16.57 -9.14
C GLU A 375 -22.87 17.84 -8.53
N TYR A 376 -21.58 18.04 -8.77
CA TYR A 376 -20.83 19.22 -8.35
C TYR A 376 -20.29 19.95 -9.56
N SER A 377 -20.22 21.29 -9.49
CA SER A 377 -19.55 22.12 -10.48
C SER A 377 -18.09 22.34 -10.05
N PHE A 378 -17.15 21.99 -10.92
CA PHE A 378 -15.72 22.16 -10.72
C PHE A 378 -15.21 23.28 -11.64
N THR A 379 -14.68 24.36 -11.07
CA THR A 379 -13.87 25.30 -11.85
C THR A 379 -12.47 24.74 -11.97
N VAL A 380 -12.07 24.47 -13.19
CA VAL A 380 -10.82 23.81 -13.52
C VAL A 380 -9.94 24.75 -14.35
N ARG A 381 -8.65 24.79 -14.03
CA ARG A 381 -7.65 25.48 -14.82
C ARG A 381 -6.81 24.48 -15.58
N SER A 382 -6.92 24.50 -16.91
CA SER A 382 -6.13 23.66 -17.81
C SER A 382 -4.65 24.07 -17.87
N THR A 383 -3.82 23.21 -18.41
CA THR A 383 -2.37 23.43 -18.57
C THR A 383 -2.04 24.64 -19.46
N ASP A 384 -2.94 25.04 -20.37
CA ASP A 384 -2.83 26.25 -21.21
C ASP A 384 -3.28 27.54 -20.47
N GLY A 385 -3.67 27.43 -19.19
CA GLY A 385 -4.12 28.53 -18.33
C GLY A 385 -5.59 28.88 -18.45
N ARG A 386 -6.34 28.30 -19.38
CA ARG A 386 -7.77 28.54 -19.53
C ARG A 386 -8.56 27.96 -18.38
N ARG A 387 -9.60 28.69 -17.96
CA ARG A 387 -10.57 28.23 -16.96
C ARG A 387 -11.83 27.77 -17.65
N HIS A 388 -12.36 26.64 -17.17
CA HIS A 388 -13.63 26.10 -17.63
C HIS A 388 -14.35 25.40 -16.49
N GLU A 389 -15.63 25.16 -16.67
CA GLU A 389 -16.48 24.49 -15.70
C GLU A 389 -16.74 23.05 -16.14
N ILE A 390 -16.60 22.11 -15.20
CA ILE A 390 -16.90 20.69 -15.41
C ILE A 390 -17.95 20.28 -14.38
N LYS A 391 -19.03 19.68 -14.85
CA LYS A 391 -20.02 19.04 -13.97
C LYS A 391 -19.73 17.57 -13.83
N TRP A 392 -19.62 17.11 -12.59
CA TRP A 392 -19.27 15.72 -12.32
C TRP A 392 -19.90 15.20 -11.03
N ILE A 393 -20.45 13.98 -11.12
CA ILE A 393 -20.86 13.21 -9.95
C ILE A 393 -19.65 12.43 -9.49
N ARG A 394 -18.96 12.93 -8.47
CA ARG A 394 -17.86 12.19 -7.86
C ARG A 394 -18.42 11.08 -6.98
N VAL A 395 -18.15 9.83 -7.34
CA VAL A 395 -18.40 8.72 -6.43
C VAL A 395 -17.33 8.79 -5.36
N PRO A 396 -17.67 8.93 -4.06
CA PRO A 396 -16.69 8.85 -2.97
C PRO A 396 -16.00 7.48 -3.05
N GLN A 397 -14.70 7.49 -3.22
CA GLN A 397 -13.87 6.27 -3.23
C GLN A 397 -13.60 5.80 -1.81
#